data_d58b4e0f0550e8b9598b0d784cf8e7ce
#
_entry.id   d58b4e0f0550e8b9598b0d784cf8e7ce
#
_cell.length_a   1.000
_cell.length_b   1.000
_cell.length_c   1.000
_cell.angle_alpha   90.00
_cell.angle_beta   90.00
_cell.angle_gamma   90.00
#
_symmetry.space_group_name_H-M   'P 1'
#
loop_
_entity.id
_entity.type
_entity.pdbx_description
1 polymer ?
#
loop_
_entity_poly.entity_id
_entity_poly.type
_entity_poly.pdbx_seq_one_letter_code
_entity_poly.pdbx_strand_id
1 'polypeptide(L)'
;MYLAGPPYAEEYRRRAEALVRELGWDPVDPMRRDFRGRTQGKESEIVEGDLAEIDSCDAVLAAFTTPDEGTAMEAWYAHTLGKPVVAYTGGTPPHPWTVYVADAVCVDLEQAVQALSDER
;
A
#
# COMPACT_ATOMS: atom_id res chain seq x y z
N MET A 1 -5.05 -3.26 7.55
CA MET A 1 -4.36 -2.28 6.68
C MET A 1 -3.61 -3.00 5.56
N TYR A 2 -3.92 -2.66 4.35
CA TYR A 2 -3.26 -3.26 3.18
C TYR A 2 -1.95 -2.52 2.90
N LEU A 3 -0.87 -3.28 2.70
CA LEU A 3 0.47 -2.73 2.50
C LEU A 3 0.85 -2.79 1.01
N ALA A 4 0.46 -1.77 0.25
CA ALA A 4 0.82 -1.66 -1.16
C ALA A 4 2.24 -1.13 -1.32
N GLY A 5 2.98 -1.66 -2.29
CA GLY A 5 4.34 -1.19 -2.54
C GLY A 5 5.04 -2.02 -3.61
N PRO A 6 6.19 -1.57 -4.09
CA PRO A 6 6.96 -2.31 -5.09
C PRO A 6 7.28 -3.73 -4.62
N PRO A 7 7.33 -4.72 -5.55
CA PRO A 7 7.51 -6.13 -5.17
C PRO A 7 8.78 -6.43 -4.37
N TYR A 8 9.83 -5.64 -4.57
CA TYR A 8 11.12 -5.87 -3.92
C TYR A 8 11.39 -4.89 -2.77
N ALA A 9 10.37 -4.17 -2.28
CA ALA A 9 10.49 -3.25 -1.15
C ALA A 9 10.29 -3.99 0.18
N GLU A 10 11.12 -4.98 0.45
CA GLU A 10 10.97 -5.87 1.60
C GLU A 10 11.21 -5.18 2.93
N GLU A 11 12.18 -4.27 2.99
CA GLU A 11 12.44 -3.54 4.23
C GLU A 11 11.27 -2.63 4.60
N TYR A 12 10.67 -1.98 3.62
CA TYR A 12 9.47 -1.19 3.83
C TYR A 12 8.36 -2.05 4.45
N ARG A 13 8.09 -3.22 3.87
CA ARG A 13 7.03 -4.11 4.35
C ARG A 13 7.27 -4.57 5.78
N ARG A 14 8.51 -4.95 6.08
CA ARG A 14 8.89 -5.40 7.41
C ARG A 14 8.68 -4.31 8.46
N ARG A 15 9.14 -3.09 8.14
CA ARG A 15 8.98 -1.94 9.03
C ARG A 15 7.51 -1.55 9.19
N ALA A 16 6.78 -1.54 8.07
CA ALA A 16 5.36 -1.19 8.07
C ALA A 16 4.54 -2.18 8.89
N GLU A 17 4.79 -3.47 8.75
CA GLU A 17 4.10 -4.50 9.55
C GLU A 17 4.28 -4.24 11.05
N ALA A 18 5.50 -3.97 11.49
CA ALA A 18 5.78 -3.73 12.89
C ALA A 18 5.04 -2.49 13.41
N LEU A 19 5.11 -1.38 12.67
CA LEU A 19 4.46 -0.12 13.05
C LEU A 19 2.94 -0.25 13.09
N VAL A 20 2.37 -0.92 12.10
CA VAL A 20 0.93 -1.12 11.99
C VAL A 20 0.42 -1.95 13.18
N ARG A 21 1.14 -3.02 13.55
CA ARG A 21 0.79 -3.86 14.69
C ARG A 21 0.86 -3.09 16.01
N GLU A 22 1.86 -2.23 16.17
CA GLU A 22 1.99 -1.39 17.36
C GLU A 22 0.76 -0.51 17.58
N LEU A 23 0.12 -0.06 16.50
CA LEU A 23 -1.08 0.77 16.58
C LEU A 23 -2.38 -0.04 16.63
N GLY A 24 -2.27 -1.36 16.75
CA GLY A 24 -3.44 -2.23 16.89
C GLY A 24 -4.13 -2.61 15.59
N TRP A 25 -3.49 -2.35 14.45
CA TRP A 25 -4.00 -2.76 13.14
C TRP A 25 -3.46 -4.15 12.76
N ASP A 26 -4.20 -4.83 11.89
CA ASP A 26 -3.78 -6.10 11.31
C ASP A 26 -3.20 -5.83 9.91
N PRO A 27 -1.89 -6.03 9.70
CA PRO A 27 -1.29 -5.77 8.38
C PRO A 27 -1.60 -6.90 7.40
N VAL A 28 -1.91 -6.52 6.17
CA VAL A 28 -2.13 -7.46 5.06
C VAL A 28 -1.10 -7.15 3.98
N ASP A 29 -0.11 -8.02 3.85
CA ASP A 29 0.96 -7.87 2.85
C ASP A 29 0.64 -8.77 1.66
N PRO A 30 0.38 -8.19 0.46
CA PRO A 30 0.07 -9.00 -0.72
C PRO A 30 1.24 -9.90 -1.15
N MET A 31 2.47 -9.59 -0.72
CA MET A 31 3.65 -10.41 -1.03
C MET A 31 3.69 -11.73 -0.26
N ARG A 32 2.73 -11.99 0.63
CA ARG A 32 2.53 -13.34 1.17
C ARG A 32 2.17 -14.31 0.04
N ARG A 33 1.54 -13.82 -1.02
CA ARG A 33 1.27 -14.57 -2.26
C ARG A 33 2.34 -14.17 -3.26
N ASP A 34 3.57 -14.66 -3.05
CA ASP A 34 4.73 -14.24 -3.81
C ASP A 34 4.78 -14.91 -5.18
N PHE A 35 4.53 -14.12 -6.23
CA PHE A 35 4.60 -14.56 -7.62
C PHE A 35 5.80 -13.99 -8.36
N ARG A 36 6.78 -13.39 -7.66
CA ARG A 36 7.96 -12.83 -8.31
C ARG A 36 8.66 -13.88 -9.17
N GLY A 37 8.94 -13.54 -10.42
CA GLY A 37 9.54 -14.46 -11.38
C GLY A 37 8.56 -15.47 -11.98
N ARG A 38 7.28 -15.45 -11.59
CA ARG A 38 6.26 -16.42 -12.04
C ARG A 38 4.94 -15.73 -12.37
N THR A 39 5.00 -14.49 -12.86
CA THR A 39 3.78 -13.69 -13.07
C THR A 39 3.04 -14.06 -14.35
N GLN A 40 3.74 -14.57 -15.36
CA GLN A 40 3.13 -14.90 -16.64
C GLN A 40 2.07 -16.01 -16.49
N GLY A 41 0.86 -15.73 -16.94
CA GLY A 41 -0.26 -16.64 -16.81
C GLY A 41 -0.94 -16.62 -15.44
N LYS A 42 -0.47 -15.76 -14.53
CA LYS A 42 -1.01 -15.63 -13.18
C LYS A 42 -1.65 -14.27 -12.93
N GLU A 43 -1.81 -13.47 -13.95
CA GLU A 43 -2.27 -12.08 -13.83
C GLU A 43 -3.62 -11.99 -13.12
N SER A 44 -4.60 -12.79 -13.52
CA SER A 44 -5.92 -12.79 -12.88
C SER A 44 -5.83 -13.18 -11.40
N GLU A 45 -5.04 -14.21 -11.09
CA GLU A 45 -4.86 -14.69 -9.71
C GLU A 45 -4.23 -13.60 -8.84
N ILE A 46 -3.21 -12.92 -9.35
CA ILE A 46 -2.53 -11.84 -8.63
C ILE A 46 -3.50 -10.68 -8.38
N VAL A 47 -4.11 -10.18 -9.44
CA VAL A 47 -4.96 -8.98 -9.38
C VAL A 47 -6.22 -9.24 -8.54
N GLU A 48 -6.90 -10.33 -8.79
CA GLU A 48 -8.12 -10.67 -8.03
C GLU A 48 -7.82 -10.90 -6.56
N GLY A 49 -6.68 -11.50 -6.25
CA GLY A 49 -6.22 -11.69 -4.88
C GLY A 49 -5.95 -10.35 -4.19
N ASP A 50 -5.25 -9.45 -4.87
CA ASP A 50 -4.96 -8.11 -4.34
C ASP A 50 -6.25 -7.32 -4.09
N LEU A 51 -7.17 -7.33 -5.06
CA LEU A 51 -8.44 -6.62 -4.93
C LEU A 51 -9.29 -7.16 -3.78
N ALA A 52 -9.33 -8.48 -3.62
CA ALA A 52 -10.08 -9.10 -2.52
C ALA A 52 -9.49 -8.71 -1.16
N GLU A 53 -8.18 -8.64 -1.06
CA GLU A 53 -7.52 -8.22 0.18
C GLU A 53 -7.77 -6.74 0.48
N ILE A 54 -7.74 -5.87 -0.53
CA ILE A 54 -8.08 -4.45 -0.36
C ILE A 54 -9.54 -4.32 0.09
N ASP A 55 -10.45 -5.07 -0.53
CA ASP A 55 -11.87 -5.05 -0.15
C ASP A 55 -12.07 -5.38 1.33
N SER A 56 -11.25 -6.29 1.86
CA SER A 56 -11.36 -6.72 3.26
C SER A 56 -10.67 -5.78 4.24
N CYS A 57 -9.84 -4.85 3.77
CA CYS A 57 -9.09 -3.91 4.61
C CYS A 57 -9.83 -2.59 4.78
N ASP A 58 -9.56 -1.90 5.90
CA ASP A 58 -10.17 -0.60 6.18
C ASP A 58 -9.36 0.58 5.63
N ALA A 59 -8.09 0.37 5.32
CA ALA A 59 -7.19 1.42 4.85
C ALA A 59 -6.03 0.84 4.05
N VAL A 60 -5.39 1.68 3.25
CA VAL A 60 -4.23 1.30 2.42
C VAL A 60 -3.06 2.22 2.70
N LEU A 61 -1.91 1.62 3.03
CA LEU A 61 -0.63 2.29 3.06
C LEU A 61 0.08 1.95 1.75
N ALA A 62 0.41 2.97 0.96
CA ALA A 62 1.01 2.77 -0.36
C ALA A 62 2.41 3.39 -0.42
N ALA A 63 3.42 2.57 -0.70
CA ALA A 63 4.80 3.03 -0.80
C ALA A 63 5.14 3.43 -2.24
N PHE A 64 5.52 4.68 -2.41
CA PHE A 64 5.95 5.25 -3.69
C PHE A 64 7.40 5.75 -3.60
N THR A 65 8.27 4.94 -3.02
CA THR A 65 9.70 5.25 -2.98
C THR A 65 10.32 5.17 -4.36
N THR A 66 9.71 4.37 -5.25
CA THR A 66 9.97 4.33 -6.68
C THR A 66 8.64 4.21 -7.41
N PRO A 67 8.55 4.62 -8.69
CA PRO A 67 7.34 4.41 -9.46
C PRO A 67 7.00 2.91 -9.56
N ASP A 68 5.73 2.57 -9.34
CA ASP A 68 5.26 1.19 -9.43
C ASP A 68 3.80 1.17 -9.88
N GLU A 69 3.56 0.54 -11.02
CA GLU A 69 2.23 0.51 -11.63
C GLU A 69 1.20 -0.18 -10.74
N GLY A 70 1.54 -1.33 -10.19
CA GLY A 70 0.62 -2.09 -9.35
C GLY A 70 0.22 -1.32 -8.10
N THR A 71 1.19 -0.69 -7.45
CA THR A 71 0.94 0.14 -6.27
C THR A 71 -0.02 1.29 -6.60
N ALA A 72 0.20 1.95 -7.74
CA ALA A 72 -0.65 3.05 -8.18
C ALA A 72 -2.09 2.58 -8.44
N MET A 73 -2.26 1.46 -9.09
CA MET A 73 -3.58 0.90 -9.37
C MET A 73 -4.31 0.47 -8.10
N GLU A 74 -3.60 -0.12 -7.16
CA GLU A 74 -4.15 -0.51 -5.86
C GLU A 74 -4.60 0.71 -5.05
N ALA A 75 -3.79 1.77 -5.04
CA ALA A 75 -4.15 3.02 -4.37
C ALA A 75 -5.39 3.65 -5.01
N TRP A 76 -5.46 3.67 -6.33
CA TRP A 76 -6.63 4.16 -7.05
C TRP A 76 -7.89 3.36 -6.71
N TYR A 77 -7.77 2.03 -6.71
CA TYR A 77 -8.90 1.17 -6.38
C TYR A 77 -9.45 1.47 -4.99
N ALA A 78 -8.57 1.55 -4.00
CA ALA A 78 -8.98 1.87 -2.62
C ALA A 78 -9.65 3.24 -2.54
N HIS A 79 -9.11 4.22 -3.27
CA HIS A 79 -9.70 5.56 -3.35
C HIS A 79 -11.12 5.52 -3.89
N THR A 80 -11.37 4.73 -4.95
CA THR A 80 -12.72 4.62 -5.52
C THR A 80 -13.72 3.97 -4.55
N LEU A 81 -13.24 3.18 -3.60
CA LEU A 81 -14.07 2.57 -2.56
C LEU A 81 -14.29 3.49 -1.36
N GLY A 82 -13.71 4.69 -1.37
CA GLY A 82 -13.81 5.62 -0.26
C GLY A 82 -12.97 5.23 0.95
N LYS A 83 -12.00 4.35 0.78
CA LYS A 83 -11.12 3.92 1.88
C LYS A 83 -9.95 4.90 2.03
N PRO A 84 -9.49 5.17 3.26
CA PRO A 84 -8.31 5.99 3.46
C PRO A 84 -7.07 5.41 2.77
N VAL A 85 -6.33 6.28 2.07
CA VAL A 85 -5.08 5.94 1.41
C VAL A 85 -4.03 6.95 1.86
N VAL A 86 -2.92 6.48 2.39
CA VAL A 86 -1.78 7.33 2.71
C VAL A 86 -0.58 6.87 1.89
N ALA A 87 0.07 7.81 1.22
CA ALA A 87 1.27 7.55 0.43
C ALA A 87 2.52 7.82 1.26
N TYR A 88 3.42 6.85 1.26
CA TYR A 88 4.75 6.98 1.85
C TYR A 88 5.76 7.11 0.70
N THR A 89 6.53 8.19 0.68
CA THR A 89 7.45 8.49 -0.44
C THR A 89 8.92 8.30 -0.12
N GLY A 90 9.30 8.32 1.16
CA GLY A 90 10.71 8.25 1.54
C GLY A 90 11.55 9.41 1.01
N GLY A 91 10.88 10.50 0.58
CA GLY A 91 11.56 11.67 0.03
C GLY A 91 11.53 11.76 -1.49
N THR A 92 11.06 10.73 -2.19
CA THR A 92 10.87 10.78 -3.64
C THR A 92 9.72 11.74 -3.96
N PRO A 93 9.89 12.68 -4.91
CA PRO A 93 8.80 13.59 -5.28
C PRO A 93 7.58 12.81 -5.77
N PRO A 94 6.39 13.06 -5.22
CA PRO A 94 5.19 12.33 -5.59
C PRO A 94 4.66 12.76 -6.95
N HIS A 95 4.13 11.79 -7.70
CA HIS A 95 3.42 12.07 -8.94
C HIS A 95 2.11 12.80 -8.64
N PRO A 96 1.64 13.72 -9.51
CA PRO A 96 0.36 14.41 -9.30
C PRO A 96 -0.83 13.49 -9.04
N TRP A 97 -0.88 12.32 -9.69
CA TRP A 97 -1.94 11.35 -9.46
C TRP A 97 -1.88 10.79 -8.04
N THR A 98 -0.68 10.57 -7.52
CA THR A 98 -0.50 10.10 -6.14
C THR A 98 -1.04 11.13 -5.15
N VAL A 99 -0.71 12.40 -5.37
CA VAL A 99 -1.18 13.49 -4.51
C VAL A 99 -2.70 13.59 -4.53
N TYR A 100 -3.31 13.42 -5.70
CA TYR A 100 -4.76 13.46 -5.83
C TYR A 100 -5.47 12.32 -5.10
N VAL A 101 -4.94 11.11 -5.25
CA VAL A 101 -5.56 9.89 -4.72
C VAL A 101 -5.38 9.76 -3.21
N ALA A 102 -4.21 10.14 -2.69
CA ALA A 102 -3.88 9.95 -1.29
C ALA A 102 -4.53 11.01 -0.40
N ASP A 103 -5.04 10.58 0.75
CA ASP A 103 -5.57 11.49 1.77
C ASP A 103 -4.44 12.25 2.46
N ALA A 104 -3.25 11.65 2.50
CA ALA A 104 -2.03 12.31 2.97
C ALA A 104 -0.82 11.73 2.25
N VAL A 105 0.22 12.55 2.08
CA VAL A 105 1.49 12.14 1.49
C VAL A 105 2.58 12.42 2.52
N CYS A 106 3.29 11.37 2.94
CA CYS A 106 4.28 11.47 4.01
C CYS A 106 5.64 10.98 3.54
N VAL A 107 6.69 11.71 3.93
CA VAL A 107 8.07 11.33 3.65
C VAL A 107 8.53 10.22 4.59
N ASP A 108 8.06 10.25 5.83
CA ASP A 108 8.44 9.34 6.92
C ASP A 108 7.39 8.26 7.07
N LEU A 109 7.83 7.00 7.15
CA LEU A 109 6.94 5.85 7.28
C LEU A 109 6.13 5.88 8.58
N GLU A 110 6.74 6.31 9.68
CA GLU A 110 6.04 6.41 10.97
C GLU A 110 4.91 7.43 10.90
N GLN A 111 5.16 8.57 10.25
CA GLN A 111 4.14 9.59 10.04
C GLN A 111 3.01 9.07 9.16
N ALA A 112 3.34 8.29 8.13
CA ALA A 112 2.34 7.72 7.23
C ALA A 112 1.41 6.76 7.96
N VAL A 113 1.96 5.87 8.78
CA VAL A 113 1.18 4.93 9.57
C VAL A 113 0.32 5.67 10.58
N GLN A 114 0.87 6.70 11.24
CA GLN A 114 0.12 7.50 12.19
C GLN A 114 -1.03 8.24 11.51
N ALA A 115 -0.81 8.78 10.31
CA ALA A 115 -1.85 9.47 9.55
C ALA A 115 -3.03 8.54 9.24
N LEU A 116 -2.78 7.28 8.91
CA LEU A 116 -3.83 6.29 8.71
C LEU A 116 -4.57 5.98 10.00
N SER A 117 -3.86 5.89 11.11
CA SER A 117 -4.49 5.66 12.41
C SER A 117 -5.41 6.81 12.78
N ASP A 118 -5.07 8.04 12.41
CA ASP A 118 -5.88 9.23 12.67
C ASP A 118 -7.16 9.27 11.82
N GLU A 119 -7.17 8.55 10.69
CA GLU A 119 -8.34 8.45 9.81
C GLU A 119 -9.40 7.44 10.31
N ARG A 120 -9.11 6.71 11.37
CA ARG A 120 -10.04 5.72 11.92
C ARG A 120 -11.35 6.34 12.46
#